data_1d247419189ce843f280e65967a82354
#
_entry.id   1d247419189ce843f280e65967a82354
#
_cell.length_a   1.000
_cell.length_b   1.000
_cell.length_c   1.000
_cell.angle_alpha   90.00
_cell.angle_beta   90.00
_cell.angle_gamma   90.00
#
_symmetry.space_group_name_H-M   'P 1'
#
loop_
_entity.id
_entity.type
_entity.pdbx_description
1 polymer ?
#
loop_
_entity_poly.entity_id
_entity_poly.type
_entity_poly.pdbx_seq_one_letter_code
_entity_poly.pdbx_strand_id
1 'polypeptide(L)'
;METLRLLVYTEASGGTLTQPSLELLGAAQRLAASQEGKVGADGAGVAAVLLGPDGVAPPLGIDVLYRYSAEGSDAVPARARAECLLEAGRRHQANTYLLAATAHGRETAATLAADLKTAVGADCVDVMATVDGLEVKRPVYAGKAYVRARFRQLPAVITLRPNVFEPPQLGGKETGGSVEELTPPAEDTRLRVVSDTQPEHRRTALTEADIVVSGGRGLKGPENFKLLETLAEALGGVVGASRAVCDAGWRPHSEQVGQTGKTVSPRLYIACGISGAIQHLAGMSSSKCIVAINKDPEAPIFQVADYGIVGDLFEVVPALEAQLKARDS
;
A
#
# COMPACT_ATOMS: atom_id res chain seq x y z
N MET A 1 -1.19 7.51 -28.94
CA MET A 1 -1.73 6.93 -27.69
C MET A 1 -2.92 7.77 -27.27
N GLU A 2 -4.00 7.14 -26.83
CA GLU A 2 -5.15 7.86 -26.26
C GLU A 2 -4.73 8.61 -24.99
N THR A 3 -5.26 9.82 -24.79
CA THR A 3 -4.98 10.61 -23.59
C THR A 3 -5.50 9.87 -22.35
N LEU A 4 -4.66 9.69 -21.33
CA LEU A 4 -5.07 9.03 -20.10
C LEU A 4 -5.92 10.01 -19.26
N ARG A 5 -7.11 9.58 -18.88
CA ARG A 5 -7.97 10.23 -17.91
C ARG A 5 -8.00 9.35 -16.67
N LEU A 6 -7.37 9.85 -15.63
CA LEU A 6 -6.99 9.08 -14.45
C LEU A 6 -8.03 9.25 -13.35
N LEU A 7 -8.55 8.14 -12.82
CA LEU A 7 -9.40 8.13 -11.65
C LEU A 7 -8.73 7.34 -10.54
N VAL A 8 -8.52 7.99 -9.41
CA VAL A 8 -7.82 7.44 -8.25
C VAL A 8 -8.82 7.11 -7.16
N TYR A 9 -8.86 5.84 -6.73
CA TYR A 9 -9.62 5.45 -5.54
C TYR A 9 -8.82 5.78 -4.29
N THR A 10 -9.35 6.67 -3.45
CA THR A 10 -8.70 7.10 -2.22
C THR A 10 -9.43 6.60 -0.99
N GLU A 11 -8.68 6.25 0.04
CA GLU A 11 -9.14 5.83 1.35
C GLU A 11 -8.73 6.88 2.39
N ALA A 12 -9.58 7.13 3.37
CA ALA A 12 -9.31 8.07 4.45
C ALA A 12 -9.38 7.38 5.81
N SER A 13 -8.62 7.90 6.76
CA SER A 13 -8.58 7.43 8.13
C SER A 13 -8.35 8.62 9.07
N GLY A 14 -9.17 8.73 10.12
CA GLY A 14 -9.04 9.83 11.08
C GLY A 14 -9.21 11.23 10.47
N GLY A 15 -10.02 11.35 9.39
CA GLY A 15 -10.27 12.63 8.71
C GLY A 15 -9.20 13.07 7.71
N THR A 16 -8.21 12.21 7.45
CA THR A 16 -7.14 12.47 6.47
C THR A 16 -7.00 11.31 5.49
N LEU A 17 -6.46 11.59 4.30
CA LEU A 17 -6.15 10.54 3.34
C LEU A 17 -5.06 9.61 3.88
N THR A 18 -5.19 8.32 3.62
CA THR A 18 -4.17 7.34 3.98
C THR A 18 -2.89 7.54 3.15
N GLN A 19 -1.75 7.11 3.68
CA GLN A 19 -0.47 7.17 2.96
C GLN A 19 -0.53 6.48 1.58
N PRO A 20 -1.11 5.27 1.42
CA PRO A 20 -1.28 4.66 0.10
C PRO A 20 -2.11 5.51 -0.87
N SER A 21 -3.14 6.22 -0.37
CA SER A 21 -3.94 7.14 -1.20
C SER A 21 -3.12 8.32 -1.71
N LEU A 22 -2.26 8.88 -0.88
CA LEU A 22 -1.34 9.95 -1.28
C LEU A 22 -0.34 9.46 -2.34
N GLU A 23 0.21 8.25 -2.17
CA GLU A 23 1.11 7.64 -3.15
C GLU A 23 0.44 7.42 -4.51
N LEU A 24 -0.83 6.98 -4.52
CA LEU A 24 -1.63 6.84 -5.74
C LEU A 24 -1.78 8.18 -6.47
N LEU A 25 -2.09 9.25 -5.73
CA LEU A 25 -2.21 10.58 -6.29
C LEU A 25 -0.89 11.07 -6.89
N GLY A 26 0.23 10.82 -6.20
CA GLY A 26 1.56 11.12 -6.74
C GLY A 26 1.87 10.33 -8.03
N ALA A 27 1.51 9.05 -8.09
CA ALA A 27 1.65 8.25 -9.29
C ALA A 27 0.76 8.76 -10.44
N ALA A 28 -0.50 9.13 -10.15
CA ALA A 28 -1.42 9.68 -11.13
C ALA A 28 -0.91 11.01 -11.71
N GLN A 29 -0.43 11.92 -10.87
CA GLN A 29 0.12 13.20 -11.30
C GLN A 29 1.36 13.02 -12.19
N ARG A 30 2.26 12.08 -11.84
CA ARG A 30 3.42 11.74 -12.69
C ARG A 30 2.99 11.19 -14.05
N LEU A 31 1.98 10.32 -14.08
CA LEU A 31 1.43 9.81 -15.34
C LEU A 31 0.82 10.92 -16.18
N ALA A 32 0.05 11.82 -15.59
CA ALA A 32 -0.54 12.96 -16.27
C ALA A 32 0.54 13.88 -16.84
N ALA A 33 1.54 14.28 -16.03
CA ALA A 33 2.65 15.12 -16.46
C ALA A 33 3.47 14.50 -17.60
N SER A 34 3.61 13.18 -17.64
CA SER A 34 4.32 12.47 -18.72
C SER A 34 3.63 12.58 -20.09
N GLN A 35 2.40 13.08 -20.13
CA GLN A 35 1.61 13.28 -21.35
C GLN A 35 1.51 14.75 -21.78
N GLU A 36 1.93 15.68 -20.91
CA GLU A 36 1.94 17.10 -21.23
C GLU A 36 2.83 17.36 -22.47
N GLY A 37 2.35 18.18 -23.39
CA GLY A 37 3.04 18.48 -24.64
C GLY A 37 2.92 17.45 -25.76
N LYS A 38 2.18 16.34 -25.58
CA LYS A 38 1.83 15.43 -26.68
C LYS A 38 0.63 15.98 -27.45
N VAL A 39 0.71 15.95 -28.79
CA VAL A 39 -0.37 16.42 -29.68
C VAL A 39 -1.66 15.67 -29.38
N GLY A 40 -2.74 16.39 -29.04
CA GLY A 40 -4.05 15.84 -28.69
C GLY A 40 -4.26 15.59 -27.20
N ALA A 41 -3.32 15.94 -26.34
CA ALA A 41 -3.47 15.88 -24.87
C ALA A 41 -4.17 17.15 -24.35
N ASP A 42 -5.41 17.41 -24.78
CA ASP A 42 -6.28 18.36 -24.08
C ASP A 42 -6.62 17.76 -22.71
N GLY A 43 -5.79 18.09 -21.72
CA GLY A 43 -5.99 17.81 -20.31
C GLY A 43 -5.98 16.32 -19.95
N ALA A 44 -4.79 15.75 -19.70
CA ALA A 44 -4.68 14.53 -18.90
C ALA A 44 -5.21 14.85 -17.49
N GLY A 45 -6.52 14.67 -17.26
CA GLY A 45 -7.19 15.00 -16.02
C GLY A 45 -6.92 13.95 -14.97
N VAL A 46 -6.73 14.37 -13.72
CA VAL A 46 -6.67 13.50 -12.54
C VAL A 46 -7.87 13.80 -11.65
N ALA A 47 -8.73 12.82 -11.45
CA ALA A 47 -9.81 12.88 -10.47
C ALA A 47 -9.59 11.85 -9.37
N ALA A 48 -10.16 12.10 -8.22
CA ALA A 48 -10.17 11.17 -7.10
C ALA A 48 -11.59 10.77 -6.72
N VAL A 49 -11.75 9.57 -6.17
CA VAL A 49 -12.99 9.09 -5.54
C VAL A 49 -12.69 8.80 -4.09
N LEU A 50 -13.46 9.38 -3.19
CA LEU A 50 -13.42 9.13 -1.76
C LEU A 50 -14.76 8.60 -1.28
N LEU A 51 -14.72 7.42 -0.66
CA LEU A 51 -15.86 6.88 0.07
C LEU A 51 -15.52 6.92 1.57
N GLY A 52 -16.23 7.74 2.30
CA GLY A 52 -15.90 7.91 3.71
C GLY A 52 -16.59 9.10 4.35
N PRO A 53 -16.14 9.49 5.55
CA PRO A 53 -16.75 10.59 6.28
C PRO A 53 -16.57 11.93 5.56
N ASP A 54 -17.51 12.83 5.82
CA ASP A 54 -17.43 14.20 5.38
C ASP A 54 -16.24 14.95 6.02
N GLY A 55 -15.78 16.01 5.34
CA GLY A 55 -14.77 16.92 5.88
C GLY A 55 -13.33 16.62 5.44
N VAL A 56 -13.08 15.55 4.69
CA VAL A 56 -11.76 15.34 4.06
C VAL A 56 -11.60 16.36 2.92
N ALA A 57 -10.57 17.21 3.02
CA ALA A 57 -10.30 18.22 2.02
C ALA A 57 -9.86 17.58 0.68
N PRO A 58 -10.24 18.17 -0.47
CA PRO A 58 -9.74 17.72 -1.76
C PRO A 58 -8.21 17.79 -1.80
N PRO A 59 -7.54 16.71 -2.23
CA PRO A 59 -6.08 16.74 -2.36
C PRO A 59 -5.65 17.73 -3.44
N LEU A 60 -4.45 18.29 -3.27
CA LEU A 60 -3.89 19.22 -4.25
C LEU A 60 -3.57 18.50 -5.57
N GLY A 61 -3.71 19.22 -6.68
CA GLY A 61 -3.32 18.72 -8.00
C GLY A 61 -4.29 17.76 -8.65
N ILE A 62 -5.54 17.67 -8.18
CA ILE A 62 -6.64 16.99 -8.87
C ILE A 62 -7.62 17.99 -9.46
N ASP A 63 -8.41 17.57 -10.44
CA ASP A 63 -9.44 18.40 -11.07
C ASP A 63 -10.77 18.30 -10.29
N VAL A 64 -11.13 17.08 -9.88
CA VAL A 64 -12.40 16.81 -9.17
C VAL A 64 -12.18 15.73 -8.10
N LEU A 65 -12.78 15.93 -6.93
CA LEU A 65 -13.00 14.91 -5.92
C LEU A 65 -14.47 14.47 -5.98
N TYR A 66 -14.70 13.26 -6.43
CA TYR A 66 -16.00 12.60 -6.32
C TYR A 66 -16.14 11.99 -4.94
N ARG A 67 -17.16 12.37 -4.19
CA ARG A 67 -17.37 11.92 -2.83
C ARG A 67 -18.67 11.15 -2.67
N TYR A 68 -18.62 10.07 -1.94
CA TYR A 68 -19.77 9.36 -1.40
C TYR A 68 -19.65 9.34 0.13
N SER A 69 -20.55 10.06 0.79
CA SER A 69 -20.59 10.15 2.26
C SER A 69 -21.09 8.81 2.84
N ALA A 70 -20.24 8.16 3.60
CA ALA A 70 -20.54 6.93 4.32
C ALA A 70 -19.87 6.97 5.70
N GLU A 71 -20.45 6.30 6.69
CA GLU A 71 -19.91 6.23 8.07
C GLU A 71 -18.55 5.50 8.20
N GLY A 72 -17.92 5.16 7.09
CA GLY A 72 -16.59 4.57 6.99
C GLY A 72 -16.44 3.81 5.69
N SER A 73 -15.27 3.88 5.07
CA SER A 73 -14.97 3.16 3.82
C SER A 73 -15.05 1.64 4.00
N ASP A 74 -14.78 1.15 5.21
CA ASP A 74 -14.78 -0.28 5.55
C ASP A 74 -16.20 -0.87 5.57
N ALA A 75 -17.21 -0.05 5.87
CA ALA A 75 -18.62 -0.45 5.86
C ALA A 75 -19.21 -0.54 4.44
N VAL A 76 -18.53 -0.02 3.41
CA VAL A 76 -19.02 -0.04 2.03
C VAL A 76 -18.58 -1.32 1.33
N PRO A 77 -19.49 -2.20 0.87
CA PRO A 77 -19.14 -3.43 0.17
C PRO A 77 -18.37 -3.15 -1.15
N ALA A 78 -17.52 -4.09 -1.57
CA ALA A 78 -16.72 -3.95 -2.80
C ALA A 78 -17.56 -3.65 -4.03
N ARG A 79 -18.76 -4.22 -4.11
CA ARG A 79 -19.70 -3.96 -5.20
C ARG A 79 -20.12 -2.48 -5.25
N ALA A 80 -20.52 -1.93 -4.11
CA ALA A 80 -20.92 -0.54 -4.00
C ALA A 80 -19.74 0.41 -4.27
N ARG A 81 -18.52 0.06 -3.78
CA ARG A 81 -17.30 0.80 -4.13
C ARG A 81 -17.04 0.83 -5.63
N ALA A 82 -17.18 -0.33 -6.31
CA ALA A 82 -17.02 -0.42 -7.76
C ALA A 82 -18.07 0.42 -8.51
N GLU A 83 -19.32 0.43 -8.07
CA GLU A 83 -20.40 1.24 -8.66
C GLU A 83 -20.12 2.74 -8.54
N CYS A 84 -19.63 3.20 -7.38
CA CYS A 84 -19.18 4.59 -7.22
C CYS A 84 -18.04 4.94 -8.19
N LEU A 85 -17.06 4.04 -8.35
CA LEU A 85 -15.97 4.24 -9.31
C LEU A 85 -16.45 4.25 -10.76
N LEU A 86 -17.43 3.44 -11.11
CA LEU A 86 -18.05 3.44 -12.45
C LEU A 86 -18.82 4.73 -12.70
N GLU A 87 -19.56 5.25 -11.72
CA GLU A 87 -20.28 6.50 -11.85
C GLU A 87 -19.30 7.68 -12.00
N ALA A 88 -18.34 7.81 -11.12
CA ALA A 88 -17.29 8.82 -11.22
C ALA A 88 -16.51 8.71 -12.52
N GLY A 89 -16.18 7.48 -12.93
CA GLY A 89 -15.50 7.20 -14.19
C GLY A 89 -16.27 7.65 -15.42
N ARG A 90 -17.59 7.48 -15.42
CA ARG A 90 -18.44 8.00 -16.51
C ARG A 90 -18.48 9.52 -16.54
N ARG A 91 -18.59 10.18 -15.39
CA ARG A 91 -18.59 11.66 -15.29
C ARG A 91 -17.24 12.23 -15.73
N HIS A 92 -16.14 11.64 -15.29
CA HIS A 92 -14.78 12.06 -15.62
C HIS A 92 -14.30 11.53 -16.98
N GLN A 93 -15.07 10.66 -17.63
CA GLN A 93 -14.65 9.90 -18.81
C GLN A 93 -13.33 9.14 -18.60
N ALA A 94 -13.17 8.58 -17.41
CA ALA A 94 -11.95 7.88 -17.01
C ALA A 94 -11.71 6.63 -17.87
N ASN A 95 -10.46 6.45 -18.26
CA ASN A 95 -9.99 5.27 -18.97
C ASN A 95 -8.84 4.55 -18.25
N THR A 96 -8.41 5.09 -17.10
CA THR A 96 -7.37 4.49 -16.26
C THR A 96 -7.73 4.67 -14.79
N TYR A 97 -7.85 3.56 -14.09
CA TYR A 97 -8.25 3.50 -12.69
C TYR A 97 -7.08 3.02 -11.84
N LEU A 98 -6.70 3.81 -10.84
CA LEU A 98 -5.63 3.50 -9.90
C LEU A 98 -6.20 3.25 -8.50
N LEU A 99 -5.85 2.11 -7.91
CA LEU A 99 -6.25 1.71 -6.57
C LEU A 99 -5.00 1.25 -5.80
N ALA A 100 -5.01 1.36 -4.47
CA ALA A 100 -3.94 0.76 -3.66
C ALA A 100 -4.06 -0.77 -3.63
N ALA A 101 -2.94 -1.48 -3.57
CA ALA A 101 -2.95 -2.93 -3.41
C ALA A 101 -3.24 -3.35 -1.95
N THR A 102 -4.10 -2.60 -1.25
CA THR A 102 -4.72 -2.94 0.05
C THR A 102 -5.75 -4.06 -0.12
N ALA A 103 -6.30 -4.59 0.97
CA ALA A 103 -7.38 -5.57 0.89
C ALA A 103 -8.59 -5.00 0.14
N HIS A 104 -9.04 -3.80 0.52
CA HIS A 104 -10.17 -3.12 -0.11
C HIS A 104 -9.90 -2.75 -1.56
N GLY A 105 -8.73 -2.20 -1.85
CA GLY A 105 -8.38 -1.82 -3.21
C GLY A 105 -8.28 -3.01 -4.17
N ARG A 106 -7.75 -4.16 -3.73
CA ARG A 106 -7.69 -5.38 -4.55
C ARG A 106 -9.08 -5.95 -4.85
N GLU A 107 -9.94 -6.03 -3.84
CA GLU A 107 -11.31 -6.51 -3.99
C GLU A 107 -12.12 -5.59 -4.90
N THR A 108 -12.02 -4.27 -4.69
CA THR A 108 -12.68 -3.27 -5.52
C THR A 108 -12.18 -3.30 -6.96
N ALA A 109 -10.86 -3.42 -7.17
CA ALA A 109 -10.26 -3.50 -8.51
C ALA A 109 -10.73 -4.73 -9.28
N ALA A 110 -10.84 -5.88 -8.62
CA ALA A 110 -11.34 -7.10 -9.26
C ALA A 110 -12.81 -6.96 -9.71
N THR A 111 -13.66 -6.40 -8.84
CA THR A 111 -15.07 -6.15 -9.13
C THR A 111 -15.23 -5.13 -10.26
N LEU A 112 -14.51 -4.01 -10.19
CA LEU A 112 -14.51 -2.96 -11.21
C LEU A 112 -14.05 -3.48 -12.58
N ALA A 113 -12.97 -4.26 -12.61
CA ALA A 113 -12.44 -4.82 -13.84
C ALA A 113 -13.41 -5.81 -14.51
N ALA A 114 -14.15 -6.58 -13.72
CA ALA A 114 -15.19 -7.47 -14.23
C ALA A 114 -16.32 -6.69 -14.92
N ASP A 115 -16.76 -5.59 -14.32
CA ASP A 115 -17.80 -4.72 -14.92
C ASP A 115 -17.30 -4.01 -16.18
N LEU A 116 -16.06 -3.55 -16.18
CA LEU A 116 -15.41 -2.93 -17.34
C LEU A 116 -14.95 -3.94 -18.40
N LYS A 117 -15.08 -5.25 -18.13
CA LYS A 117 -14.62 -6.34 -18.99
C LYS A 117 -13.14 -6.21 -19.38
N THR A 118 -12.31 -5.83 -18.43
CA THR A 118 -10.88 -5.62 -18.61
C THR A 118 -10.06 -6.44 -17.62
N ALA A 119 -8.74 -6.43 -17.80
CA ALA A 119 -7.80 -7.09 -16.88
C ALA A 119 -7.33 -6.13 -15.77
N VAL A 120 -6.88 -6.71 -14.65
CA VAL A 120 -6.23 -5.97 -13.55
C VAL A 120 -4.71 -6.09 -13.67
N GLY A 121 -4.02 -4.95 -13.71
CA GLY A 121 -2.59 -4.87 -13.40
C GLY A 121 -2.43 -4.93 -11.88
N ALA A 122 -2.25 -6.14 -11.32
CA ALA A 122 -2.30 -6.35 -9.89
C ALA A 122 -0.93 -6.19 -9.21
N ASP A 123 -0.89 -5.46 -8.08
CA ASP A 123 0.27 -5.33 -7.18
C ASP A 123 1.52 -4.80 -7.90
N CYS A 124 1.31 -3.72 -8.67
CA CYS A 124 2.35 -3.12 -9.50
C CYS A 124 3.28 -2.24 -8.65
N VAL A 125 4.57 -2.28 -9.00
CA VAL A 125 5.63 -1.46 -8.38
C VAL A 125 6.11 -0.34 -9.31
N ASP A 126 5.60 -0.30 -10.54
CA ASP A 126 5.85 0.77 -11.49
C ASP A 126 4.71 0.85 -12.50
N VAL A 127 4.44 2.04 -12.99
CA VAL A 127 3.44 2.33 -14.03
C VAL A 127 3.93 3.48 -14.91
N MET A 128 3.91 3.28 -16.22
CA MET A 128 4.45 4.23 -17.19
C MET A 128 3.54 4.36 -18.42
N ALA A 129 3.40 5.58 -18.91
CA ALA A 129 2.84 5.84 -20.21
C ALA A 129 3.96 5.80 -21.27
N THR A 130 3.87 4.87 -22.23
CA THR A 130 4.82 4.71 -23.33
C THR A 130 4.17 5.10 -24.66
N VAL A 131 4.94 5.18 -25.73
CA VAL A 131 4.40 5.44 -27.09
C VAL A 131 3.42 4.33 -27.53
N ASP A 132 3.61 3.13 -27.01
CA ASP A 132 2.85 1.94 -27.39
C ASP A 132 1.68 1.64 -26.42
N GLY A 133 1.45 2.44 -25.39
CA GLY A 133 0.36 2.24 -24.43
C GLY A 133 0.80 2.38 -22.97
N LEU A 134 -0.07 1.95 -22.08
CA LEU A 134 0.16 1.95 -20.64
C LEU A 134 0.86 0.65 -20.22
N GLU A 135 2.05 0.78 -19.63
CA GLU A 135 2.87 -0.34 -19.17
C GLU A 135 2.95 -0.37 -17.65
N VAL A 136 2.91 -1.55 -17.07
CA VAL A 136 3.05 -1.79 -15.64
C VAL A 136 4.18 -2.79 -15.38
N LYS A 137 4.86 -2.63 -14.24
CA LYS A 137 5.87 -3.58 -13.73
C LYS A 137 5.38 -4.19 -12.42
N ARG A 138 5.44 -5.50 -12.33
CA ARG A 138 5.05 -6.22 -11.10
C ARG A 138 6.05 -7.31 -10.75
N PRO A 139 6.30 -7.55 -9.45
CA PRO A 139 7.12 -8.68 -9.02
C PRO A 139 6.36 -9.99 -9.16
N VAL A 140 7.11 -11.04 -9.52
CA VAL A 140 6.62 -12.42 -9.60
C VAL A 140 7.63 -13.36 -8.94
N TYR A 141 7.25 -14.61 -8.69
CA TYR A 141 8.11 -15.59 -8.03
C TYR A 141 8.70 -15.08 -6.71
N ALA A 142 7.86 -14.55 -5.84
CA ALA A 142 8.26 -13.98 -4.56
C ALA A 142 9.32 -12.85 -4.67
N GLY A 143 9.21 -12.00 -5.68
CA GLY A 143 10.12 -10.88 -5.91
C GLY A 143 11.43 -11.24 -6.63
N LYS A 144 11.65 -12.52 -6.98
CA LYS A 144 12.87 -12.95 -7.69
C LYS A 144 12.93 -12.49 -9.15
N ALA A 145 11.78 -12.16 -9.74
CA ALA A 145 11.69 -11.64 -11.09
C ALA A 145 10.63 -10.55 -11.19
N TYR A 146 10.72 -9.75 -12.24
CA TYR A 146 9.72 -8.74 -12.57
C TYR A 146 9.15 -9.01 -13.96
N VAL A 147 7.83 -8.88 -14.07
CA VAL A 147 7.13 -8.88 -15.35
C VAL A 147 6.77 -7.44 -15.72
N ARG A 148 7.04 -7.06 -16.95
CA ARG A 148 6.45 -5.89 -17.58
C ARG A 148 5.27 -6.35 -18.42
N ALA A 149 4.11 -5.73 -18.21
CA ALA A 149 2.90 -6.03 -18.94
C ALA A 149 2.33 -4.72 -19.53
N ARG A 150 1.74 -4.82 -20.71
CA ARG A 150 1.16 -3.68 -21.40
C ARG A 150 -0.33 -3.88 -21.57
N PHE A 151 -1.10 -2.85 -21.26
CA PHE A 151 -2.51 -2.79 -21.61
C PHE A 151 -2.64 -2.51 -23.11
N ARG A 152 -3.27 -3.44 -23.83
CA ARG A 152 -3.51 -3.29 -25.28
C ARG A 152 -4.71 -2.40 -25.59
N GLN A 153 -5.62 -2.30 -24.63
CA GLN A 153 -6.86 -1.55 -24.74
C GLN A 153 -7.16 -0.89 -23.38
N LEU A 154 -7.80 0.26 -23.42
CA LEU A 154 -8.40 0.92 -22.28
C LEU A 154 -9.88 0.53 -22.18
N PRO A 155 -10.51 0.56 -21.01
CA PRO A 155 -9.94 1.06 -19.77
C PRO A 155 -8.96 0.10 -19.10
N ALA A 156 -8.00 0.64 -18.34
CA ALA A 156 -7.06 -0.09 -17.53
C ALA A 156 -7.42 0.03 -16.04
N VAL A 157 -7.38 -1.08 -15.30
CA VAL A 157 -7.52 -1.11 -13.83
C VAL A 157 -6.21 -1.59 -13.23
N ILE A 158 -5.62 -0.80 -12.33
CA ILE A 158 -4.27 -1.06 -11.82
C ILE A 158 -4.29 -0.91 -10.30
N THR A 159 -3.74 -1.90 -9.59
CA THR A 159 -3.45 -1.75 -8.18
C THR A 159 -1.95 -1.53 -7.96
N LEU A 160 -1.61 -0.45 -7.24
CA LEU A 160 -0.25 -0.06 -6.93
C LEU A 160 0.12 -0.53 -5.50
N ARG A 161 1.33 -1.06 -5.36
CA ARG A 161 1.84 -1.54 -4.07
C ARG A 161 2.11 -0.35 -3.14
N PRO A 162 1.61 -0.36 -1.89
CA PRO A 162 1.94 0.66 -0.89
C PRO A 162 3.45 0.76 -0.61
N ASN A 163 3.90 1.93 -0.19
CA ASN A 163 5.29 2.29 0.16
C ASN A 163 6.29 2.19 -1.00
N VAL A 164 5.78 2.18 -2.24
CA VAL A 164 6.64 2.13 -3.44
C VAL A 164 6.66 3.46 -4.19
N PHE A 165 5.55 4.18 -4.15
CA PHE A 165 5.40 5.43 -4.89
C PHE A 165 5.56 6.64 -3.97
N GLU A 166 6.07 7.73 -4.50
CA GLU A 166 6.19 8.98 -3.76
C GLU A 166 4.84 9.71 -3.74
N PRO A 167 4.42 10.29 -2.60
CA PRO A 167 3.28 11.19 -2.54
C PRO A 167 3.44 12.39 -3.47
N PRO A 168 2.36 13.18 -3.72
CA PRO A 168 2.45 14.40 -4.51
C PRO A 168 3.51 15.35 -3.95
N GLN A 169 4.34 15.89 -4.81
CA GLN A 169 5.22 17.01 -4.41
C GLN A 169 4.38 18.29 -4.33
N LEU A 170 4.49 19.01 -3.21
CA LEU A 170 3.89 20.32 -3.02
C LEU A 170 4.57 21.30 -4.00
N GLY A 171 3.98 21.58 -5.14
CA GLY A 171 4.53 22.43 -6.18
C GLY A 171 3.69 22.47 -7.45
N GLY A 172 2.57 21.73 -7.48
CA GLY A 172 1.56 21.74 -8.53
C GLY A 172 0.48 22.82 -8.30
N LYS A 173 -0.71 22.62 -8.87
CA LYS A 173 -1.87 23.48 -8.65
C LYS A 173 -2.10 23.69 -7.14
N GLU A 174 -2.00 24.91 -6.68
CA GLU A 174 -2.20 25.28 -5.25
C GLU A 174 -3.65 25.14 -4.78
N THR A 175 -4.58 24.89 -5.71
CA THR A 175 -6.00 24.71 -5.41
C THR A 175 -6.39 23.24 -5.49
N GLY A 176 -7.07 22.75 -4.49
CA GLY A 176 -7.80 21.49 -4.56
C GLY A 176 -8.90 21.56 -5.63
N GLY A 177 -9.20 20.42 -6.27
CA GLY A 177 -10.27 20.32 -7.26
C GLY A 177 -11.65 20.63 -6.70
N SER A 178 -12.64 20.73 -7.58
CA SER A 178 -14.04 20.80 -7.16
C SER A 178 -14.46 19.52 -6.44
N VAL A 179 -15.47 19.63 -5.57
CA VAL A 179 -16.08 18.45 -4.92
C VAL A 179 -17.42 18.19 -5.57
N GLU A 180 -17.65 16.97 -6.00
CA GLU A 180 -18.92 16.50 -6.54
C GLU A 180 -19.42 15.30 -5.75
N GLU A 181 -20.67 15.36 -5.29
CA GLU A 181 -21.28 14.23 -4.59
C GLU A 181 -21.71 13.14 -5.57
N LEU A 182 -21.41 11.89 -5.19
CA LEU A 182 -21.89 10.71 -5.91
C LEU A 182 -23.26 10.30 -5.39
N THR A 183 -24.07 9.78 -6.29
CA THR A 183 -25.33 9.15 -5.91
C THR A 183 -25.06 7.85 -5.14
N PRO A 184 -25.76 7.60 -4.02
CA PRO A 184 -25.64 6.33 -3.33
C PRO A 184 -25.86 5.16 -4.30
N PRO A 185 -24.96 4.15 -4.26
CA PRO A 185 -25.18 2.95 -5.06
C PRO A 185 -26.45 2.23 -4.62
N ALA A 186 -27.05 1.45 -5.52
CA ALA A 186 -28.20 0.63 -5.20
C ALA A 186 -27.85 -0.33 -4.04
N GLU A 187 -28.75 -0.45 -3.06
CA GLU A 187 -28.56 -1.35 -1.94
C GLU A 187 -28.45 -2.81 -2.43
N ASP A 188 -27.33 -3.47 -2.18
CA ASP A 188 -27.17 -4.88 -2.45
C ASP A 188 -27.76 -5.70 -1.29
N THR A 189 -29.01 -6.10 -1.42
CA THR A 189 -29.73 -6.86 -0.40
C THR A 189 -29.15 -8.25 -0.11
N ARG A 190 -28.21 -8.74 -0.95
CA ARG A 190 -27.52 -10.02 -0.78
C ARG A 190 -26.39 -9.96 0.24
N LEU A 191 -25.86 -8.74 0.50
CA LEU A 191 -24.75 -8.52 1.40
C LEU A 191 -25.08 -7.38 2.38
N ARG A 192 -24.98 -7.65 3.68
CA ARG A 192 -25.16 -6.66 4.73
C ARG A 192 -24.02 -6.73 5.72
N VAL A 193 -23.40 -5.60 6.02
CA VAL A 193 -22.45 -5.50 7.14
C VAL A 193 -23.25 -5.62 8.43
N VAL A 194 -22.97 -6.64 9.22
CA VAL A 194 -23.65 -6.91 10.49
C VAL A 194 -22.96 -6.20 11.65
N SER A 195 -21.63 -6.18 11.63
CA SER A 195 -20.82 -5.46 12.61
C SER A 195 -19.46 -5.16 12.02
N ASP A 196 -18.91 -4.03 12.42
CA ASP A 196 -17.51 -3.66 12.18
C ASP A 196 -16.83 -3.53 13.55
N THR A 197 -15.78 -4.31 13.78
CA THR A 197 -15.02 -4.29 15.01
C THR A 197 -13.62 -3.78 14.72
N GLN A 198 -13.39 -2.52 15.01
CA GLN A 198 -12.07 -1.93 14.90
C GLN A 198 -11.32 -2.07 16.24
N PRO A 199 -10.00 -2.34 16.22
CA PRO A 199 -9.19 -2.30 17.43
C PRO A 199 -9.25 -0.90 18.07
N GLU A 200 -9.38 -0.82 19.39
CA GLU A 200 -9.46 0.45 20.14
C GLU A 200 -8.25 1.38 19.90
N HIS A 201 -7.11 0.82 19.53
CA HIS A 201 -5.93 1.57 19.08
C HIS A 201 -5.65 1.23 17.63
N ARG A 202 -5.93 2.14 16.74
CA ARG A 202 -5.59 2.04 15.31
C ARG A 202 -4.07 2.17 15.16
N ARG A 203 -3.35 1.08 15.38
CA ARG A 203 -1.93 0.99 15.01
C ARG A 203 -1.85 1.04 13.49
N THR A 204 -0.87 1.78 12.97
CA THR A 204 -0.56 1.76 11.54
C THR A 204 -0.54 0.32 11.05
N ALA A 205 -1.27 0.04 9.98
CA ALA A 205 -1.32 -1.32 9.45
C ALA A 205 0.08 -1.75 9.01
N LEU A 206 0.44 -2.99 9.25
CA LEU A 206 1.76 -3.53 8.91
C LEU A 206 2.15 -3.28 7.44
N THR A 207 1.16 -3.27 6.54
CA THR A 207 1.34 -3.03 5.10
C THR A 207 1.56 -1.57 4.73
N GLU A 208 1.26 -0.64 5.66
CA GLU A 208 1.35 0.81 5.45
C GLU A 208 2.50 1.44 6.24
N ALA A 209 3.18 0.64 7.06
CA ALA A 209 4.24 1.13 7.92
C ALA A 209 5.52 1.44 7.14
N ASP A 210 6.11 2.59 7.42
CA ASP A 210 7.41 3.01 6.89
C ASP A 210 8.57 2.20 7.49
N ILE A 211 8.42 1.75 8.74
CA ILE A 211 9.43 0.98 9.46
C ILE A 211 8.78 -0.25 10.07
N VAL A 212 9.36 -1.42 9.80
CA VAL A 212 8.92 -2.71 10.34
C VAL A 212 10.08 -3.37 11.08
N VAL A 213 9.87 -3.66 12.37
CA VAL A 213 10.79 -4.46 13.19
C VAL A 213 10.20 -5.84 13.38
N SER A 214 10.76 -6.85 12.72
CA SER A 214 10.16 -8.18 12.65
C SER A 214 10.94 -9.21 13.43
N GLY A 215 10.22 -10.05 14.19
CA GLY A 215 10.76 -11.08 15.06
C GLY A 215 10.59 -12.49 14.52
N GLY A 216 11.66 -13.30 14.68
CA GLY A 216 11.66 -14.73 14.39
C GLY A 216 11.78 -15.60 15.65
N ARG A 217 11.90 -16.91 15.45
CA ARG A 217 12.12 -17.88 16.55
C ARG A 217 13.41 -17.64 17.36
N GLY A 218 14.34 -16.83 16.82
CA GLY A 218 15.52 -16.41 17.56
C GLY A 218 15.23 -15.61 18.83
N LEU A 219 14.00 -15.06 18.96
CA LEU A 219 13.52 -14.43 20.20
C LEU A 219 13.27 -15.41 21.34
N LYS A 220 13.22 -16.74 21.09
CA LYS A 220 13.08 -17.81 22.08
C LYS A 220 11.75 -17.86 22.86
N GLY A 221 10.94 -16.80 22.89
CA GLY A 221 9.66 -16.74 23.61
C GLY A 221 8.85 -15.51 23.29
N PRO A 222 7.52 -15.52 23.56
CA PRO A 222 6.63 -14.39 23.29
C PRO A 222 6.95 -13.16 24.14
N GLU A 223 7.43 -13.36 25.38
CA GLU A 223 7.79 -12.29 26.32
C GLU A 223 8.91 -11.40 25.78
N ASN A 224 9.79 -11.96 24.95
CA ASN A 224 10.93 -11.25 24.38
C ASN A 224 10.55 -10.33 23.22
N PHE A 225 9.31 -10.39 22.73
CA PHE A 225 8.81 -9.42 21.75
C PHE A 225 8.78 -7.99 22.30
N LYS A 226 8.74 -7.84 23.62
CA LYS A 226 8.85 -6.53 24.27
C LYS A 226 10.09 -5.74 23.82
N LEU A 227 11.20 -6.44 23.57
CA LEU A 227 12.41 -5.87 23.04
C LEU A 227 12.21 -5.22 21.66
N LEU A 228 11.46 -5.88 20.77
CA LEU A 228 11.18 -5.35 19.44
C LEU A 228 10.10 -4.26 19.47
N GLU A 229 9.14 -4.35 20.38
CA GLU A 229 8.13 -3.30 20.60
C GLU A 229 8.80 -1.99 20.99
N THR A 230 9.75 -2.03 21.93
CA THR A 230 10.48 -0.83 22.36
C THR A 230 11.32 -0.25 21.23
N LEU A 231 12.01 -1.09 20.45
CA LEU A 231 12.78 -0.62 19.28
C LEU A 231 11.87 -0.03 18.20
N ALA A 232 10.73 -0.68 17.92
CA ALA A 232 9.77 -0.19 16.94
C ALA A 232 9.17 1.15 17.37
N GLU A 233 8.82 1.30 18.65
CA GLU A 233 8.34 2.57 19.21
C GLU A 233 9.37 3.69 19.08
N ALA A 234 10.64 3.43 19.43
CA ALA A 234 11.72 4.39 19.30
C ALA A 234 11.97 4.85 17.85
N LEU A 235 11.67 3.98 16.87
CA LEU A 235 11.82 4.29 15.46
C LEU A 235 10.53 4.84 14.82
N GLY A 236 9.41 4.89 15.55
CA GLY A 236 8.10 5.23 14.98
C GLY A 236 7.57 4.17 14.02
N GLY A 237 7.97 2.91 14.20
CA GLY A 237 7.62 1.78 13.37
C GLY A 237 6.62 0.82 14.02
N VAL A 238 6.38 -0.31 13.37
CA VAL A 238 5.48 -1.38 13.84
C VAL A 238 6.21 -2.72 13.95
N VAL A 239 5.65 -3.60 14.78
CA VAL A 239 6.19 -4.96 14.95
C VAL A 239 5.59 -5.90 13.92
N GLY A 240 6.45 -6.69 13.27
CA GLY A 240 6.10 -7.82 12.43
C GLY A 240 6.57 -9.15 13.03
N ALA A 241 6.09 -10.25 12.49
CA ALA A 241 6.46 -11.58 12.95
C ALA A 241 6.64 -12.57 11.80
N SER A 242 7.54 -13.53 11.96
CA SER A 242 7.64 -14.64 11.03
C SER A 242 6.49 -15.63 11.22
N ARG A 243 6.14 -16.41 10.18
CA ARG A 243 5.11 -17.44 10.26
C ARG A 243 5.31 -18.39 11.43
N ALA A 244 6.53 -18.86 11.65
CA ALA A 244 6.83 -19.82 12.74
C ALA A 244 6.56 -19.26 14.14
N VAL A 245 6.57 -17.93 14.30
CA VAL A 245 6.21 -17.24 15.54
C VAL A 245 4.69 -17.18 15.70
N CYS A 246 3.98 -16.86 14.62
CA CYS A 246 2.51 -16.82 14.63
C CYS A 246 1.91 -18.21 14.81
N ASP A 247 2.43 -19.22 14.12
CA ASP A 247 2.01 -20.62 14.27
C ASP A 247 2.24 -21.15 15.72
N ALA A 248 3.27 -20.62 16.41
CA ALA A 248 3.52 -20.92 17.84
C ALA A 248 2.63 -20.10 18.80
N GLY A 249 1.76 -19.22 18.29
CA GLY A 249 0.87 -18.39 19.10
C GLY A 249 1.55 -17.24 19.84
N TRP A 250 2.81 -16.90 19.51
CA TRP A 250 3.54 -15.80 20.16
C TRP A 250 3.03 -14.42 19.70
N ARG A 251 2.58 -14.33 18.44
CA ARG A 251 2.01 -13.10 17.86
C ARG A 251 0.79 -13.46 17.01
N PRO A 252 -0.15 -12.52 16.84
CA PRO A 252 -1.33 -12.75 16.01
C PRO A 252 -0.96 -12.85 14.54
N HIS A 253 -1.74 -13.59 13.75
CA HIS A 253 -1.55 -13.70 12.29
C HIS A 253 -1.67 -12.38 11.54
N SER A 254 -2.32 -11.37 12.10
CA SER A 254 -2.38 -10.02 11.53
C SER A 254 -1.01 -9.34 11.44
N GLU A 255 -0.03 -9.78 12.23
CA GLU A 255 1.36 -9.30 12.22
C GLU A 255 2.30 -10.19 11.41
N GLN A 256 1.79 -11.26 10.81
CA GLN A 256 2.61 -12.19 10.03
C GLN A 256 3.09 -11.54 8.72
N VAL A 257 4.42 -11.53 8.53
CA VAL A 257 5.09 -11.16 7.28
C VAL A 257 5.45 -12.41 6.50
N GLY A 258 5.13 -12.44 5.21
CA GLY A 258 5.49 -13.54 4.33
C GLY A 258 4.44 -13.83 3.26
N GLN A 259 4.68 -14.86 2.46
CA GLN A 259 3.83 -15.27 1.35
C GLN A 259 2.37 -15.57 1.76
N THR A 260 2.19 -16.15 2.95
CA THR A 260 0.88 -16.49 3.51
C THR A 260 0.39 -15.48 4.55
N GLY A 261 1.15 -14.43 4.78
CA GLY A 261 0.81 -13.30 5.65
C GLY A 261 0.70 -12.01 4.86
N LYS A 262 1.21 -10.94 5.45
CA LYS A 262 1.25 -9.63 4.81
C LYS A 262 2.51 -9.49 3.96
N THR A 263 2.38 -8.90 2.76
CA THR A 263 3.51 -8.41 1.99
C THR A 263 3.71 -6.94 2.35
N VAL A 264 4.93 -6.60 2.75
CA VAL A 264 5.32 -5.27 3.19
C VAL A 264 6.45 -4.72 2.31
N SER A 265 6.51 -3.40 2.16
CA SER A 265 7.57 -2.71 1.42
C SER A 265 8.00 -1.45 2.18
N PRO A 266 8.38 -1.56 3.48
CA PRO A 266 8.77 -0.42 4.28
C PRO A 266 10.06 0.23 3.75
N ARG A 267 10.30 1.47 4.17
CA ARG A 267 11.61 2.13 3.97
C ARG A 267 12.72 1.42 4.74
N LEU A 268 12.40 0.88 5.93
CA LEU A 268 13.32 0.12 6.75
C LEU A 268 12.66 -1.16 7.29
N TYR A 269 13.26 -2.29 7.01
CA TYR A 269 12.89 -3.59 7.57
C TYR A 269 14.01 -4.14 8.43
N ILE A 270 13.77 -4.33 9.72
CA ILE A 270 14.74 -4.92 10.65
C ILE A 270 14.30 -6.35 10.98
N ALA A 271 15.08 -7.33 10.55
CA ALA A 271 14.82 -8.76 10.76
C ALA A 271 15.63 -9.28 11.95
N CYS A 272 14.97 -9.53 13.08
CA CYS A 272 15.60 -9.98 14.32
C CYS A 272 15.38 -11.48 14.56
N GLY A 273 16.44 -12.29 14.50
CA GLY A 273 16.36 -13.74 14.73
C GLY A 273 15.48 -14.49 13.72
N ILE A 274 15.41 -14.00 12.49
CA ILE A 274 14.68 -14.59 11.36
C ILE A 274 15.68 -15.30 10.47
N SER A 275 15.38 -16.56 10.08
CA SER A 275 16.27 -17.35 9.22
C SER A 275 16.31 -16.89 7.77
N GLY A 276 15.24 -16.29 7.25
CA GLY A 276 15.15 -15.90 5.84
C GLY A 276 14.65 -17.02 4.92
N ALA A 277 13.72 -17.84 5.38
CA ALA A 277 13.02 -18.80 4.52
C ALA A 277 12.36 -18.07 3.34
N ILE A 278 12.32 -18.71 2.16
CA ILE A 278 11.80 -18.15 0.90
C ILE A 278 10.40 -17.54 1.09
N GLN A 279 9.56 -18.19 1.90
CA GLN A 279 8.21 -17.73 2.17
C GLN A 279 8.18 -16.40 2.96
N HIS A 280 9.16 -16.18 3.85
CA HIS A 280 9.32 -14.92 4.56
C HIS A 280 9.86 -13.83 3.64
N LEU A 281 10.90 -14.16 2.87
CA LEU A 281 11.50 -13.25 1.90
C LEU A 281 10.47 -12.74 0.88
N ALA A 282 9.54 -13.59 0.46
CA ALA A 282 8.45 -13.23 -0.44
C ALA A 282 7.59 -12.06 0.09
N GLY A 283 7.52 -11.90 1.40
CA GLY A 283 6.73 -10.85 2.05
C GLY A 283 7.50 -9.57 2.35
N MET A 284 8.85 -9.52 2.22
CA MET A 284 9.60 -8.33 2.65
C MET A 284 10.76 -7.91 1.74
N SER A 285 11.14 -8.70 0.75
CA SER A 285 12.27 -8.39 -0.14
C SER A 285 12.10 -7.14 -1.02
N SER A 286 10.92 -6.53 -1.04
CA SER A 286 10.68 -5.23 -1.68
C SER A 286 10.91 -4.02 -0.75
N SER A 287 11.36 -4.24 0.49
CA SER A 287 11.77 -3.16 1.41
C SER A 287 12.93 -2.36 0.82
N LYS A 288 12.97 -1.04 1.07
CA LYS A 288 14.03 -0.15 0.53
C LYS A 288 15.38 -0.37 1.21
N CYS A 289 15.37 -0.72 2.49
CA CYS A 289 16.55 -1.06 3.28
C CYS A 289 16.22 -2.24 4.21
N ILE A 290 17.04 -3.28 4.18
CA ILE A 290 16.88 -4.48 5.01
C ILE A 290 18.09 -4.60 5.93
N VAL A 291 17.82 -4.62 7.25
CA VAL A 291 18.81 -4.88 8.29
C VAL A 291 18.52 -6.26 8.88
N ALA A 292 19.50 -7.14 8.91
CA ALA A 292 19.38 -8.46 9.51
C ALA A 292 20.25 -8.61 10.75
N ILE A 293 19.66 -9.11 11.84
CA ILE A 293 20.35 -9.44 13.09
C ILE A 293 20.12 -10.94 13.33
N ASN A 294 21.17 -11.73 13.22
CA ASN A 294 21.11 -13.16 13.45
C ASN A 294 22.46 -13.65 13.98
N LYS A 295 22.44 -14.63 14.88
CA LYS A 295 23.67 -15.26 15.39
C LYS A 295 24.27 -16.30 14.45
N ASP A 296 23.49 -16.82 13.50
CA ASP A 296 23.92 -17.74 12.47
C ASP A 296 24.42 -16.94 11.25
N PRO A 297 25.75 -16.93 10.97
CA PRO A 297 26.30 -16.17 9.84
C PRO A 297 25.84 -16.72 8.48
N GLU A 298 25.41 -17.98 8.41
CA GLU A 298 24.93 -18.63 7.19
C GLU A 298 23.41 -18.49 6.98
N ALA A 299 22.72 -17.73 7.85
CA ALA A 299 21.29 -17.54 7.72
C ALA A 299 20.94 -16.90 6.36
N PRO A 300 20.01 -17.48 5.58
CA PRO A 300 19.64 -16.98 4.25
C PRO A 300 19.17 -15.52 4.23
N ILE A 301 18.73 -14.97 5.38
CA ILE A 301 18.31 -13.58 5.49
C ILE A 301 19.42 -12.60 5.11
N PHE A 302 20.68 -12.95 5.36
CA PHE A 302 21.84 -12.12 5.01
C PHE A 302 22.05 -11.96 3.50
N GLN A 303 21.53 -12.90 2.69
CA GLN A 303 21.64 -12.81 1.22
C GLN A 303 20.80 -11.67 0.62
N VAL A 304 19.82 -11.18 1.36
CA VAL A 304 18.92 -10.08 0.92
C VAL A 304 19.07 -8.84 1.77
N ALA A 305 19.87 -8.90 2.83
CA ALA A 305 20.09 -7.76 3.73
C ALA A 305 21.09 -6.77 3.14
N ASP A 306 20.78 -5.47 3.23
CA ASP A 306 21.71 -4.39 2.91
C ASP A 306 22.74 -4.24 4.03
N TYR A 307 22.33 -4.49 5.28
CA TYR A 307 23.20 -4.50 6.46
C TYR A 307 22.95 -5.74 7.31
N GLY A 308 24.02 -6.40 7.70
CA GLY A 308 23.96 -7.61 8.51
C GLY A 308 24.79 -7.48 9.79
N ILE A 309 24.21 -7.87 10.92
CA ILE A 309 24.91 -7.98 12.20
C ILE A 309 24.86 -9.44 12.64
N VAL A 310 26.04 -10.09 12.65
CA VAL A 310 26.17 -11.46 13.19
C VAL A 310 26.39 -11.33 14.69
N GLY A 311 25.35 -11.63 15.49
CA GLY A 311 25.41 -11.48 16.94
C GLY A 311 24.15 -11.92 17.66
N ASP A 312 24.16 -11.91 18.98
CA ASP A 312 22.97 -12.18 19.78
C ASP A 312 22.05 -10.94 19.78
N LEU A 313 20.83 -11.14 19.31
CA LEU A 313 19.83 -10.04 19.25
C LEU A 313 19.53 -9.44 20.64
N PHE A 314 19.74 -10.21 21.72
CA PHE A 314 19.53 -9.73 23.10
C PHE A 314 20.64 -8.75 23.55
N GLU A 315 21.76 -8.70 22.85
CA GLU A 315 22.81 -7.70 23.06
C GLU A 315 22.72 -6.57 22.04
N VAL A 316 22.50 -6.94 20.76
CA VAL A 316 22.50 -5.97 19.65
C VAL A 316 21.32 -5.02 19.69
N VAL A 317 20.10 -5.52 19.94
CA VAL A 317 18.89 -4.68 19.91
C VAL A 317 18.88 -3.63 21.04
N PRO A 318 19.22 -3.96 22.29
CA PRO A 318 19.36 -2.93 23.36
C PRO A 318 20.44 -1.91 23.06
N ALA A 319 21.58 -2.33 22.50
CA ALA A 319 22.67 -1.41 22.14
C ALA A 319 22.21 -0.44 21.03
N LEU A 320 21.48 -0.92 20.04
CA LEU A 320 20.90 -0.09 18.99
C LEU A 320 19.89 0.92 19.56
N GLU A 321 18.99 0.47 20.44
CA GLU A 321 18.02 1.35 21.11
C GLU A 321 18.70 2.44 21.92
N ALA A 322 19.77 2.09 22.68
CA ALA A 322 20.54 3.07 23.45
C ALA A 322 21.19 4.14 22.57
N GLN A 323 21.72 3.75 21.41
CA GLN A 323 22.32 4.68 20.45
C GLN A 323 21.27 5.61 19.80
N LEU A 324 20.08 5.11 19.50
CA LEU A 324 18.98 5.92 18.98
C LEU A 324 18.56 7.00 19.98
N LYS A 325 18.35 6.63 21.25
CA LYS A 325 18.00 7.58 22.32
C LYS A 325 19.09 8.65 22.57
N ALA A 326 20.36 8.27 22.47
CA ALA A 326 21.46 9.21 22.62
C ALA A 326 21.59 10.22 21.47
N ARG A 327 21.00 9.92 20.31
CA ARG A 327 21.03 10.80 19.14
C ARG A 327 19.90 11.83 19.16
N ASP A 328 18.77 11.51 19.80
CA ASP A 328 17.61 12.40 19.92
C ASP A 328 17.71 13.34 21.15
N SER A 329 18.77 13.19 21.97
CA SER A 329 19.09 14.02 23.11
C SER A 329 20.13 15.09 22.75
#